data_08560f76af8850362e5272c05d50a453
#
_entry.id   08560f76af8850362e5272c05d50a453
#
_cell.length_a   1.000
_cell.length_b   1.000
_cell.length_c   1.000
_cell.angle_alpha   90.00
_cell.angle_beta   90.00
_cell.angle_gamma   90.00
#
_symmetry.space_group_name_H-M   'P 1'
#
loop_
_entity.id
_entity.type
_entity.pdbx_description
1 polymer ?
#
loop_
_entity_poly.entity_id
_entity_poly.type
_entity_poly.pdbx_seq_one_letter_code
_entity_poly.pdbx_strand_id
1 'polypeptide(L)'
;LAAIERFRADAEQVGLTVWSVHLPFGRAWDISSPNDSLRTAVVEQIAWFIDAVQALGPRKMVLHPSAEPIADSLRAGHFENSVNSINTLAEAARGTGAQLLVEDLPRTCLCNTSDEMLALFGRLDPSVGICFDTNHLLQETPEAFARAVGGRIASLHVSDYDAVDEKHWVMGKGVIDWPAVIGAIASTGYDGVFMFEVGGYDSFGQVADTWRAVERRLEEIENRE
;
A
#
# COMPACT_ATOMS: atom_id res chain seq x y z
N LEU A 1 16.01 17.55 -3.14
CA LEU A 1 17.11 16.65 -2.81
C LEU A 1 17.68 16.93 -1.43
N ALA A 2 18.11 18.18 -1.10
CA ALA A 2 18.70 18.50 0.21
C ALA A 2 17.84 18.14 1.44
N ALA A 3 16.49 18.15 1.31
CA ALA A 3 15.60 17.69 2.37
C ALA A 3 15.62 16.15 2.52
N ILE A 4 15.71 15.43 1.43
CA ILE A 4 15.82 13.97 1.40
C ILE A 4 17.14 13.52 2.04
N GLU A 5 18.25 14.16 1.68
CA GLU A 5 19.58 13.86 2.25
C GLU A 5 19.63 14.14 3.75
N ARG A 6 19.00 15.23 4.20
CA ARG A 6 18.91 15.56 5.62
C ARG A 6 18.08 14.52 6.37
N PHE A 7 16.90 14.15 5.86
CA PHE A 7 16.08 13.11 6.48
C PHE A 7 16.83 11.78 6.59
N ARG A 8 17.55 11.39 5.53
CA ARG A 8 18.39 10.19 5.58
C ARG A 8 19.42 10.25 6.70
N ALA A 9 20.16 11.35 6.78
CA ALA A 9 21.17 11.53 7.82
C ALA A 9 20.58 11.48 9.23
N ASP A 10 19.40 12.10 9.44
CA ASP A 10 18.69 12.08 10.72
C ASP A 10 18.22 10.66 11.08
N ALA A 11 17.70 9.92 10.12
CA ALA A 11 17.28 8.52 10.32
C ALA A 11 18.47 7.60 10.65
N GLU A 12 19.57 7.71 9.91
CA GLU A 12 20.82 6.98 10.17
C GLU A 12 21.38 7.27 11.57
N GLN A 13 21.33 8.54 11.99
CA GLN A 13 21.83 8.95 13.32
C GLN A 13 21.07 8.26 14.47
N VAL A 14 19.79 7.95 14.29
CA VAL A 14 18.97 7.27 15.30
C VAL A 14 18.80 5.77 15.03
N GLY A 15 19.51 5.23 14.05
CA GLY A 15 19.49 3.80 13.72
C GLY A 15 18.21 3.32 13.01
N LEU A 16 17.45 4.22 12.40
CA LEU A 16 16.25 3.88 11.63
C LEU A 16 16.60 3.62 10.17
N THR A 17 15.91 2.64 9.57
CA THR A 17 15.94 2.36 8.12
C THR A 17 14.61 2.75 7.48
N VAL A 18 14.66 3.24 6.25
CA VAL A 18 13.45 3.54 5.48
C VAL A 18 12.95 2.24 4.86
N TRP A 19 11.82 1.72 5.34
CA TRP A 19 11.18 0.54 4.77
C TRP A 19 10.46 0.87 3.47
N SER A 20 9.56 1.83 3.51
CA SER A 20 8.78 2.25 2.37
C SER A 20 8.72 3.77 2.22
N VAL A 21 8.45 4.21 1.00
CA VAL A 21 8.10 5.59 0.66
C VAL A 21 6.76 5.56 -0.04
N HIS A 22 5.82 6.35 0.46
CA HIS A 22 4.57 6.59 -0.25
C HIS A 22 4.79 7.64 -1.34
N LEU A 23 4.53 7.27 -2.59
CA LEU A 23 4.62 8.20 -3.73
C LEU A 23 3.47 9.20 -3.68
N PRO A 24 3.58 10.36 -4.34
CA PRO A 24 2.49 11.34 -4.37
C PRO A 24 1.18 10.74 -4.89
N PHE A 25 0.06 11.09 -4.26
CA PHE A 25 -1.26 10.55 -4.55
C PHE A 25 -2.37 11.61 -4.49
N GLY A 26 -3.62 11.19 -4.75
CA GLY A 26 -4.79 12.05 -4.80
C GLY A 26 -5.04 12.63 -6.19
N ARG A 27 -6.07 13.48 -6.33
CA ARG A 27 -6.59 13.95 -7.63
C ARG A 27 -5.56 14.64 -8.51
N ALA A 28 -4.62 15.35 -7.92
CA ALA A 28 -3.55 16.02 -8.65
C ALA A 28 -2.49 15.05 -9.19
N TRP A 29 -2.49 13.82 -8.70
CA TRP A 29 -1.52 12.77 -9.00
C TRP A 29 -2.17 11.52 -9.61
N ASP A 30 -3.36 11.68 -10.21
CA ASP A 30 -4.13 10.56 -10.76
C ASP A 30 -3.51 10.00 -12.03
N ILE A 31 -2.80 8.87 -11.88
CA ILE A 31 -2.17 8.13 -12.97
C ILE A 31 -3.17 7.39 -13.86
N SER A 32 -4.45 7.33 -13.47
CA SER A 32 -5.54 6.72 -14.24
C SER A 32 -6.35 7.75 -15.03
N SER A 33 -6.06 9.03 -14.89
CA SER A 33 -6.82 10.14 -15.48
C SER A 33 -7.12 9.93 -16.97
N PRO A 34 -8.35 10.19 -17.42
CA PRO A 34 -8.71 10.17 -18.83
C PRO A 34 -8.11 11.35 -19.63
N ASN A 35 -7.58 12.35 -18.95
CA ASN A 35 -6.85 13.45 -19.58
C ASN A 35 -5.40 13.03 -19.86
N ASP A 36 -5.10 12.70 -21.11
CA ASP A 36 -3.79 12.18 -21.52
C ASP A 36 -2.63 13.12 -21.18
N SER A 37 -2.79 14.42 -21.39
CA SER A 37 -1.72 15.38 -21.10
C SER A 37 -1.43 15.48 -19.60
N LEU A 38 -2.48 15.49 -18.77
CA LEU A 38 -2.34 15.49 -17.32
C LEU A 38 -1.68 14.18 -16.85
N ARG A 39 -2.18 13.04 -17.32
CA ARG A 39 -1.67 11.71 -16.95
C ARG A 39 -0.20 11.57 -17.31
N THR A 40 0.21 11.97 -18.53
CA THR A 40 1.61 11.93 -18.95
C THR A 40 2.50 12.76 -18.02
N ALA A 41 2.11 14.01 -17.73
CA ALA A 41 2.86 14.88 -16.83
C ALA A 41 2.97 14.30 -15.41
N VAL A 42 1.89 13.69 -14.89
CA VAL A 42 1.87 13.04 -13.58
C VAL A 42 2.82 11.84 -13.56
N VAL A 43 2.75 10.97 -14.57
CA VAL A 43 3.64 9.79 -14.65
C VAL A 43 5.11 10.20 -14.72
N GLU A 44 5.45 11.22 -15.51
CA GLU A 44 6.80 11.78 -15.59
C GLU A 44 7.28 12.33 -14.24
N GLN A 45 6.41 13.04 -13.52
CA GLN A 45 6.75 13.56 -12.19
C GLN A 45 6.92 12.45 -11.15
N ILE A 46 6.06 11.42 -11.17
CA ILE A 46 6.22 10.27 -10.26
C ILE A 46 7.49 9.50 -10.59
N ALA A 47 7.84 9.31 -11.87
CA ALA A 47 9.11 8.71 -12.26
C ALA A 47 10.32 9.51 -11.71
N TRP A 48 10.24 10.84 -11.73
CA TRP A 48 11.25 11.69 -11.10
C TRP A 48 11.30 11.49 -9.58
N PHE A 49 10.15 11.34 -8.90
CA PHE A 49 10.14 11.03 -7.46
C PHE A 49 10.75 9.67 -7.17
N ILE A 50 10.45 8.65 -7.98
CA ILE A 50 11.07 7.31 -7.88
C ILE A 50 12.60 7.43 -7.90
N ASP A 51 13.16 8.23 -8.81
CA ASP A 51 14.60 8.48 -8.87
C ASP A 51 15.09 9.25 -7.63
N ALA A 52 14.40 10.32 -7.26
CA ALA A 52 14.81 11.17 -6.16
C ALA A 52 14.83 10.46 -4.79
N VAL A 53 13.85 9.58 -4.53
CA VAL A 53 13.74 8.88 -3.23
C VAL A 53 14.74 7.73 -3.07
N GLN A 54 15.43 7.32 -4.13
CA GLN A 54 16.51 6.32 -4.03
C GLN A 54 17.57 6.73 -3.00
N ALA A 55 17.79 8.02 -2.84
CA ALA A 55 18.74 8.54 -1.85
C ALA A 55 18.37 8.15 -0.39
N LEU A 56 17.11 7.76 -0.12
CA LEU A 56 16.67 7.24 1.18
C LEU A 56 16.95 5.75 1.34
N GLY A 57 17.22 5.02 0.26
CA GLY A 57 17.40 3.57 0.26
C GLY A 57 16.15 2.78 0.65
N PRO A 58 14.92 3.16 0.20
CA PRO A 58 13.72 2.43 0.57
C PRO A 58 13.74 1.03 -0.03
N ARG A 59 13.08 0.08 0.63
CA ARG A 59 12.85 -1.25 0.06
C ARG A 59 11.60 -1.32 -0.80
N LYS A 60 10.62 -0.44 -0.52
CA LYS A 60 9.31 -0.41 -1.16
C LYS A 60 8.92 1.02 -1.53
N MET A 61 8.18 1.17 -2.62
CA MET A 61 7.57 2.43 -3.04
C MET A 61 6.09 2.17 -3.29
N VAL A 62 5.20 2.82 -2.54
CA VAL A 62 3.75 2.60 -2.60
C VAL A 62 3.12 3.61 -3.54
N LEU A 63 2.25 3.14 -4.41
CA LEU A 63 1.57 3.90 -5.45
C LEU A 63 0.06 3.65 -5.42
N HIS A 64 -0.74 4.71 -5.46
CA HIS A 64 -2.17 4.60 -5.71
C HIS A 64 -2.46 4.33 -7.20
N PRO A 65 -3.28 3.31 -7.54
CA PRO A 65 -3.61 2.99 -8.93
C PRO A 65 -4.54 4.03 -9.58
N SER A 66 -5.22 4.85 -8.77
CA SER A 66 -6.16 5.87 -9.24
C SER A 66 -6.43 6.92 -8.16
N ALA A 67 -7.26 7.91 -8.50
CA ALA A 67 -7.87 8.82 -7.53
C ALA A 67 -9.39 8.89 -7.74
N GLU A 68 -10.12 9.14 -6.68
CA GLU A 68 -11.58 9.24 -6.71
C GLU A 68 -12.09 10.70 -6.91
N PRO A 69 -13.36 10.86 -7.35
CA PRO A 69 -14.31 9.80 -7.69
C PRO A 69 -14.13 9.27 -9.10
N ILE A 70 -14.38 7.96 -9.29
CA ILE A 70 -14.47 7.35 -10.62
C ILE A 70 -15.92 6.92 -10.85
N ALA A 71 -16.56 7.45 -11.90
CA ALA A 71 -17.88 7.00 -12.32
C ALA A 71 -17.79 5.62 -12.98
N ASP A 72 -18.78 4.74 -12.75
CA ASP A 72 -18.79 3.38 -13.30
C ASP A 72 -18.63 3.34 -14.82
N SER A 73 -19.27 4.29 -15.52
CA SER A 73 -19.17 4.42 -16.99
C SER A 73 -17.76 4.75 -17.50
N LEU A 74 -16.88 5.26 -16.65
CA LEU A 74 -15.50 5.62 -16.97
C LEU A 74 -14.48 4.62 -16.42
N ARG A 75 -14.91 3.69 -15.53
CA ARG A 75 -14.03 2.80 -14.81
C ARG A 75 -13.11 1.99 -15.71
N ALA A 76 -13.64 1.44 -16.80
CA ALA A 76 -12.82 0.67 -17.76
C ALA A 76 -11.69 1.52 -18.38
N GLY A 77 -11.95 2.78 -18.71
CA GLY A 77 -10.93 3.69 -19.23
C GLY A 77 -9.86 4.03 -18.18
N HIS A 78 -10.27 4.30 -16.94
CA HIS A 78 -9.34 4.50 -15.82
C HIS A 78 -8.48 3.26 -15.58
N PHE A 79 -9.07 2.07 -15.64
CA PHE A 79 -8.36 0.81 -15.49
C PHE A 79 -7.26 0.64 -16.54
N GLU A 80 -7.56 0.83 -17.83
CA GLU A 80 -6.58 0.73 -18.91
C GLU A 80 -5.45 1.75 -18.76
N ASN A 81 -5.80 2.99 -18.41
CA ASN A 81 -4.83 4.04 -18.16
C ASN A 81 -3.90 3.71 -16.97
N SER A 82 -4.47 3.18 -15.89
CA SER A 82 -3.72 2.75 -14.71
C SER A 82 -2.72 1.64 -15.05
N VAL A 83 -3.15 0.60 -15.80
CA VAL A 83 -2.26 -0.47 -16.27
C VAL A 83 -1.05 0.10 -17.02
N ASN A 84 -1.31 0.99 -17.98
CA ASN A 84 -0.25 1.58 -18.81
C ASN A 84 0.72 2.43 -17.96
N SER A 85 0.17 3.27 -17.06
CA SER A 85 0.95 4.14 -16.20
C SER A 85 1.80 3.35 -15.21
N ILE A 86 1.23 2.33 -14.56
CA ILE A 86 1.96 1.51 -13.59
C ILE A 86 3.09 0.75 -14.28
N ASN A 87 2.88 0.19 -15.46
CA ASN A 87 3.94 -0.49 -16.22
C ASN A 87 5.08 0.48 -16.61
N THR A 88 4.74 1.72 -16.96
CA THR A 88 5.75 2.76 -17.21
C THR A 88 6.56 3.08 -15.96
N LEU A 89 5.88 3.19 -14.80
CA LEU A 89 6.54 3.45 -13.52
C LEU A 89 7.32 2.24 -12.99
N ALA A 90 6.89 1.01 -13.28
CA ALA A 90 7.65 -0.19 -12.98
C ALA A 90 8.98 -0.22 -13.74
N GLU A 91 8.98 0.22 -15.01
CA GLU A 91 10.23 0.38 -15.77
C GLU A 91 11.15 1.44 -15.15
N ALA A 92 10.58 2.59 -14.71
CA ALA A 92 11.34 3.63 -14.02
C ALA A 92 11.90 3.16 -12.67
N ALA A 93 11.19 2.28 -11.97
CA ALA A 93 11.64 1.69 -10.71
C ALA A 93 12.73 0.61 -10.88
N ARG A 94 12.92 0.11 -12.11
CA ARG A 94 13.87 -0.96 -12.39
C ARG A 94 15.30 -0.51 -12.11
N GLY A 95 16.01 -1.28 -11.30
CA GLY A 95 17.37 -0.98 -10.91
C GLY A 95 17.53 -0.03 -9.72
N THR A 96 16.44 0.50 -9.15
CA THR A 96 16.51 1.34 -7.93
C THR A 96 16.81 0.55 -6.66
N GLY A 97 16.61 -0.76 -6.68
CA GLY A 97 16.68 -1.62 -5.48
C GLY A 97 15.40 -1.65 -4.66
N ALA A 98 14.42 -0.78 -4.96
CA ALA A 98 13.12 -0.77 -4.32
C ALA A 98 12.05 -1.42 -5.21
N GLN A 99 11.11 -2.15 -4.62
CA GLN A 99 9.97 -2.71 -5.34
C GLN A 99 8.83 -1.70 -5.39
N LEU A 100 8.26 -1.48 -6.58
CA LEU A 100 7.02 -0.71 -6.75
C LEU A 100 5.82 -1.56 -6.30
N LEU A 101 4.94 -0.97 -5.50
CA LEU A 101 3.75 -1.61 -4.98
C LEU A 101 2.51 -0.81 -5.35
N VAL A 102 1.43 -1.51 -5.68
CA VAL A 102 0.09 -0.93 -5.85
C VAL A 102 -0.70 -1.19 -4.58
N GLU A 103 -1.35 -0.14 -4.07
CA GLU A 103 -2.19 -0.21 -2.89
C GLU A 103 -3.66 -0.45 -3.29
N ASP A 104 -4.37 -1.28 -2.52
CA ASP A 104 -5.82 -1.34 -2.58
C ASP A 104 -6.42 -0.04 -2.02
N LEU A 105 -7.49 0.43 -2.63
CA LEU A 105 -8.08 1.73 -2.30
C LEU A 105 -9.58 1.62 -2.03
N PRO A 106 -10.14 2.53 -1.23
CA PRO A 106 -11.56 2.45 -0.86
C PRO A 106 -12.51 3.01 -1.94
N ARG A 107 -13.80 2.94 -1.67
CA ARG A 107 -14.91 3.61 -2.35
C ARG A 107 -14.94 3.40 -3.87
N THR A 108 -14.77 4.45 -4.66
CA THR A 108 -14.84 4.41 -6.13
C THR A 108 -13.49 4.27 -6.79
N CYS A 109 -12.40 4.22 -6.04
CA CYS A 109 -11.06 3.99 -6.59
C CYS A 109 -10.94 2.61 -7.25
N LEU A 110 -9.94 2.45 -8.12
CA LEU A 110 -9.54 1.15 -8.63
C LEU A 110 -8.94 0.29 -7.51
N CYS A 111 -9.00 -1.02 -7.69
CA CYS A 111 -8.48 -2.00 -6.74
C CYS A 111 -9.19 -1.97 -5.36
N ASN A 112 -10.46 -1.58 -5.35
CA ASN A 112 -11.31 -1.60 -4.16
C ASN A 112 -11.89 -3.00 -3.85
N THR A 113 -11.51 -4.01 -4.63
CA THR A 113 -11.81 -5.43 -4.40
C THR A 113 -10.64 -6.30 -4.84
N SER A 114 -10.55 -7.49 -4.25
CA SER A 114 -9.53 -8.49 -4.62
C SER A 114 -9.65 -8.93 -6.08
N ASP A 115 -10.86 -9.07 -6.62
CA ASP A 115 -11.08 -9.42 -8.01
C ASP A 115 -10.50 -8.37 -8.97
N GLU A 116 -10.74 -7.08 -8.71
CA GLU A 116 -10.19 -6.02 -9.56
C GLU A 116 -8.67 -5.89 -9.37
N MET A 117 -8.17 -6.04 -8.15
CA MET A 117 -6.72 -6.10 -7.89
C MET A 117 -6.07 -7.22 -8.68
N LEU A 118 -6.62 -8.43 -8.66
CA LEU A 118 -6.11 -9.56 -9.42
C LEU A 118 -6.20 -9.35 -10.94
N ALA A 119 -7.28 -8.74 -11.43
CA ALA A 119 -7.42 -8.37 -12.83
C ALA A 119 -6.34 -7.37 -13.28
N LEU A 120 -6.06 -6.35 -12.45
CA LEU A 120 -4.98 -5.39 -12.68
C LEU A 120 -3.62 -6.12 -12.73
N PHE A 121 -3.32 -6.94 -11.74
CA PHE A 121 -2.07 -7.68 -11.64
C PHE A 121 -1.85 -8.72 -12.75
N GLY A 122 -2.93 -9.18 -13.38
CA GLY A 122 -2.85 -10.00 -14.61
C GLY A 122 -2.28 -9.24 -15.82
N ARG A 123 -2.14 -7.91 -15.74
CA ARG A 123 -1.71 -7.00 -16.79
C ARG A 123 -0.41 -6.24 -16.47
N LEU A 124 0.06 -6.31 -15.21
CA LEU A 124 1.24 -5.58 -14.74
C LEU A 124 2.54 -6.39 -14.92
N ASP A 125 3.66 -5.65 -14.94
CA ASP A 125 4.99 -6.23 -14.84
C ASP A 125 5.07 -7.10 -13.57
N PRO A 126 5.59 -8.33 -13.64
CA PRO A 126 5.63 -9.26 -12.52
C PRO A 126 6.50 -8.79 -11.34
N SER A 127 7.33 -7.75 -11.52
CA SER A 127 8.10 -7.14 -10.43
C SER A 127 7.24 -6.28 -9.48
N VAL A 128 6.04 -5.85 -9.92
CA VAL A 128 5.12 -5.06 -9.11
C VAL A 128 4.48 -5.93 -8.04
N GLY A 129 4.45 -5.45 -6.78
CA GLY A 129 3.81 -6.12 -5.66
C GLY A 129 2.57 -5.37 -5.17
N ILE A 130 1.91 -5.92 -4.16
CA ILE A 130 0.74 -5.32 -3.51
C ILE A 130 1.17 -4.71 -2.18
N CYS A 131 0.76 -3.46 -1.93
CA CYS A 131 0.63 -2.92 -0.59
C CYS A 131 -0.80 -3.17 -0.12
N PHE A 132 -0.98 -4.00 0.88
CA PHE A 132 -2.30 -4.33 1.40
C PHE A 132 -2.65 -3.39 2.56
N ASP A 133 -3.67 -2.53 2.35
CA ASP A 133 -4.24 -1.69 3.39
C ASP A 133 -5.50 -2.33 3.98
N THR A 134 -5.45 -2.59 5.29
CA THR A 134 -6.54 -3.24 6.00
C THR A 134 -7.78 -2.36 6.19
N ASN A 135 -7.67 -1.05 5.97
CA ASN A 135 -8.67 -0.04 6.25
C ASN A 135 -9.47 0.40 5.00
N HIS A 136 -9.07 -0.04 3.81
CA HIS A 136 -9.64 0.40 2.54
C HIS A 136 -10.76 -0.50 2.00
N LEU A 137 -10.98 -1.67 2.57
CA LEU A 137 -11.89 -2.67 2.03
C LEU A 137 -13.32 -2.50 2.55
N LEU A 138 -14.17 -1.87 1.74
CA LEU A 138 -15.59 -1.59 2.07
C LEU A 138 -16.56 -2.59 1.44
N GLN A 139 -16.11 -3.49 0.55
CA GLN A 139 -16.94 -4.43 -0.20
C GLN A 139 -16.66 -5.90 0.15
N GLU A 140 -15.54 -6.16 0.80
CA GLU A 140 -15.14 -7.48 1.28
C GLU A 140 -14.37 -7.33 2.60
N THR A 141 -14.07 -8.43 3.27
CA THR A 141 -13.32 -8.36 4.52
C THR A 141 -11.80 -8.38 4.26
N PRO A 142 -10.99 -7.74 5.13
CA PRO A 142 -9.54 -7.72 4.98
C PRO A 142 -8.89 -9.11 4.90
N GLU A 143 -9.38 -10.09 5.68
CA GLU A 143 -8.86 -11.46 5.63
C GLU A 143 -9.24 -12.19 4.33
N ALA A 144 -10.40 -11.87 3.72
CA ALA A 144 -10.79 -12.44 2.44
C ALA A 144 -9.89 -11.91 1.32
N PHE A 145 -9.66 -10.59 1.30
CA PHE A 145 -8.74 -9.96 0.36
C PHE A 145 -7.33 -10.54 0.48
N ALA A 146 -6.76 -10.60 1.70
CA ALA A 146 -5.43 -11.14 1.92
C ALA A 146 -5.28 -12.57 1.38
N ARG A 147 -6.27 -13.44 1.61
CA ARG A 147 -6.26 -14.81 1.06
C ARG A 147 -6.35 -14.85 -0.45
N ALA A 148 -7.16 -13.97 -1.05
CA ALA A 148 -7.37 -13.93 -2.50
C ALA A 148 -6.10 -13.48 -3.23
N VAL A 149 -5.44 -12.41 -2.77
CA VAL A 149 -4.23 -11.89 -3.42
C VAL A 149 -2.96 -12.67 -3.05
N GLY A 150 -2.98 -13.37 -1.92
CA GLY A 150 -1.97 -14.35 -1.51
C GLY A 150 -0.55 -13.79 -1.46
N GLY A 151 0.42 -14.58 -1.95
CA GLY A 151 1.85 -14.25 -1.92
C GLY A 151 2.26 -13.03 -2.77
N ARG A 152 1.32 -12.25 -3.31
CA ARG A 152 1.60 -10.95 -3.97
C ARG A 152 1.72 -9.80 -3.00
N ILE A 153 1.31 -9.97 -1.74
CA ILE A 153 1.48 -8.98 -0.69
C ILE A 153 2.97 -8.80 -0.41
N ALA A 154 3.45 -7.56 -0.54
CA ALA A 154 4.86 -7.20 -0.38
C ALA A 154 5.08 -6.04 0.61
N SER A 155 4.01 -5.40 1.06
CA SER A 155 3.96 -4.47 2.20
C SER A 155 2.54 -4.44 2.76
N LEU A 156 2.42 -3.89 3.96
CA LEU A 156 1.15 -3.70 4.66
C LEU A 156 1.02 -2.23 5.05
N HIS A 157 -0.23 -1.72 5.02
CA HIS A 157 -0.68 -0.58 5.79
C HIS A 157 -1.74 -1.06 6.77
N VAL A 158 -1.45 -0.96 8.06
CA VAL A 158 -2.25 -1.60 9.11
C VAL A 158 -2.94 -0.53 9.94
N SER A 159 -4.25 -0.48 9.85
CA SER A 159 -5.11 0.35 10.68
C SER A 159 -6.52 -0.23 10.76
N ASP A 160 -7.33 0.25 11.70
CA ASP A 160 -8.69 -0.22 11.93
C ASP A 160 -9.71 0.82 11.45
N TYR A 161 -10.96 0.37 11.23
CA TYR A 161 -12.04 1.20 10.70
C TYR A 161 -13.40 0.71 11.17
N ASP A 162 -14.48 1.35 10.72
CA ASP A 162 -15.87 1.03 11.07
C ASP A 162 -16.62 0.20 10.02
N ALA A 163 -15.92 -0.27 8.96
CA ALA A 163 -16.47 -0.90 7.77
C ALA A 163 -17.46 -0.03 6.97
N VAL A 164 -17.53 1.26 7.26
CA VAL A 164 -18.35 2.24 6.54
C VAL A 164 -17.49 3.17 5.70
N ASP A 165 -16.36 3.59 6.28
CA ASP A 165 -15.36 4.44 5.61
C ASP A 165 -13.99 4.24 6.25
N GLU A 166 -12.91 4.64 5.57
CA GLU A 166 -11.55 4.63 6.12
C GLU A 166 -11.44 5.53 7.36
N LYS A 167 -10.70 5.09 8.38
CA LYS A 167 -10.58 5.79 9.66
C LYS A 167 -9.14 5.91 10.17
N HIS A 168 -8.25 5.03 9.73
CA HIS A 168 -6.88 4.94 10.22
C HIS A 168 -6.77 4.87 11.75
N TRP A 169 -7.67 4.14 12.39
CA TRP A 169 -7.63 3.93 13.82
C TRP A 169 -6.56 2.92 14.23
N VAL A 170 -6.13 3.03 15.47
CA VAL A 170 -5.28 2.00 16.07
C VAL A 170 -6.02 0.65 16.09
N MET A 171 -5.31 -0.42 15.79
CA MET A 171 -5.81 -1.79 15.75
C MET A 171 -6.59 -2.14 17.03
N GLY A 172 -7.77 -2.71 16.86
CA GLY A 172 -8.70 -3.08 17.94
C GLY A 172 -9.67 -1.97 18.37
N LYS A 173 -9.61 -0.79 17.73
CA LYS A 173 -10.56 0.30 17.98
C LYS A 173 -11.79 0.22 17.07
N GLY A 174 -11.69 -0.47 15.96
CA GLY A 174 -12.76 -0.63 14.97
C GLY A 174 -13.40 -2.01 14.99
N VAL A 175 -13.72 -2.52 13.80
CA VAL A 175 -14.52 -3.76 13.63
C VAL A 175 -13.74 -4.91 12.98
N ILE A 176 -12.47 -4.74 12.65
CA ILE A 176 -11.65 -5.78 11.98
C ILE A 176 -11.47 -6.99 12.92
N ASP A 177 -11.70 -8.20 12.39
CA ASP A 177 -11.30 -9.45 13.06
C ASP A 177 -9.79 -9.66 12.91
N TRP A 178 -9.03 -9.06 13.79
CA TRP A 178 -7.56 -9.10 13.75
C TRP A 178 -6.98 -10.51 13.83
N PRO A 179 -7.48 -11.43 14.67
CA PRO A 179 -7.06 -12.83 14.61
C PRO A 179 -7.19 -13.46 13.22
N ALA A 180 -8.30 -13.18 12.53
CA ALA A 180 -8.53 -13.70 11.18
C ALA A 180 -7.61 -13.04 10.14
N VAL A 181 -7.41 -11.71 10.20
CA VAL A 181 -6.53 -10.96 9.31
C VAL A 181 -5.08 -11.37 9.47
N ILE A 182 -4.56 -11.43 10.71
CA ILE A 182 -3.18 -11.86 10.99
C ILE A 182 -2.96 -13.29 10.49
N GLY A 183 -3.92 -14.20 10.75
CA GLY A 183 -3.85 -15.57 10.25
C GLY A 183 -3.88 -15.65 8.71
N ALA A 184 -4.67 -14.79 8.05
CA ALA A 184 -4.69 -14.72 6.60
C ALA A 184 -3.35 -14.22 6.05
N ILE A 185 -2.79 -13.14 6.61
CA ILE A 185 -1.48 -12.60 6.21
C ILE A 185 -0.38 -13.66 6.41
N ALA A 186 -0.32 -14.31 7.56
CA ALA A 186 0.66 -15.37 7.84
C ALA A 186 0.57 -16.51 6.80
N SER A 187 -0.65 -16.91 6.41
CA SER A 187 -0.86 -17.97 5.41
C SER A 187 -0.37 -17.61 4.00
N THR A 188 -0.11 -16.33 3.71
CA THR A 188 0.46 -15.90 2.41
C THR A 188 1.96 -16.08 2.32
N GLY A 189 2.64 -16.35 3.44
CA GLY A 189 4.10 -16.37 3.53
C GLY A 189 4.73 -14.99 3.63
N TYR A 190 3.94 -13.95 3.94
CA TYR A 190 4.47 -12.59 4.14
C TYR A 190 5.39 -12.54 5.38
N ASP A 191 6.61 -12.08 5.17
CA ASP A 191 7.67 -11.96 6.18
C ASP A 191 8.16 -10.50 6.37
N GLY A 192 7.41 -9.54 5.81
CA GLY A 192 7.77 -8.12 5.84
C GLY A 192 7.31 -7.40 7.12
N VAL A 193 7.43 -6.09 7.09
CA VAL A 193 7.09 -5.20 8.21
C VAL A 193 5.58 -5.00 8.33
N PHE A 194 5.03 -5.12 9.54
CA PHE A 194 3.68 -4.63 9.85
C PHE A 194 3.73 -3.11 10.00
N MET A 195 3.51 -2.40 8.90
CA MET A 195 3.54 -0.95 8.86
C MET A 195 2.22 -0.39 9.38
N PHE A 196 2.24 0.20 10.58
CA PHE A 196 1.05 0.87 11.12
C PHE A 196 0.85 2.24 10.46
N GLU A 197 -0.24 2.38 9.75
CA GLU A 197 -0.70 3.65 9.17
C GLU A 197 -1.88 4.19 9.98
N VAL A 198 -1.57 4.71 11.16
CA VAL A 198 -2.58 5.10 12.14
C VAL A 198 -2.54 6.59 12.46
N GLY A 199 -3.73 7.17 12.63
CA GLY A 199 -3.93 8.52 13.11
C GLY A 199 -4.61 8.55 14.49
N GLY A 200 -4.48 9.66 15.22
CA GLY A 200 -5.21 9.88 16.46
C GLY A 200 -4.87 8.92 17.60
N TYR A 201 -3.63 8.44 17.66
CA TYR A 201 -3.12 7.66 18.79
C TYR A 201 -2.67 8.61 19.94
N ASP A 202 -2.83 8.15 21.19
CA ASP A 202 -2.49 8.94 22.37
C ASP A 202 -0.98 8.98 22.60
N SER A 203 -0.25 7.94 22.22
CA SER A 203 1.20 7.84 22.37
C SER A 203 1.79 6.74 21.49
N PHE A 204 3.10 6.81 21.19
CA PHE A 204 3.82 5.70 20.56
C PHE A 204 3.78 4.41 21.41
N GLY A 205 3.61 4.51 22.73
CA GLY A 205 3.40 3.36 23.61
C GLY A 205 2.16 2.54 23.24
N GLN A 206 1.05 3.21 22.89
CA GLN A 206 -0.16 2.55 22.44
C GLN A 206 0.08 1.75 21.14
N VAL A 207 0.81 2.31 20.19
CA VAL A 207 1.15 1.62 18.93
C VAL A 207 2.08 0.42 19.22
N ALA A 208 3.05 0.59 20.12
CA ALA A 208 3.94 -0.49 20.53
C ALA A 208 3.19 -1.63 21.26
N ASP A 209 2.19 -1.32 22.07
CA ASP A 209 1.36 -2.35 22.74
C ASP A 209 0.51 -3.12 21.72
N THR A 210 0.06 -2.44 20.67
CA THR A 210 -0.63 -3.06 19.53
C THR A 210 0.30 -4.06 18.83
N TRP A 211 1.54 -3.68 18.55
CA TRP A 211 2.54 -4.58 17.97
C TRP A 211 2.77 -5.83 18.84
N ARG A 212 2.93 -5.68 20.16
CA ARG A 212 3.08 -6.81 21.07
C ARG A 212 1.89 -7.78 21.05
N ALA A 213 0.69 -7.28 20.75
CA ALA A 213 -0.48 -8.14 20.57
C ALA A 213 -0.41 -8.93 19.25
N VAL A 214 0.10 -8.32 18.17
CA VAL A 214 0.37 -9.00 16.90
C VAL A 214 1.43 -10.09 17.08
N GLU A 215 2.57 -9.76 17.70
CA GLU A 215 3.65 -10.74 17.97
C GLU A 215 3.13 -11.99 18.69
N ARG A 216 2.40 -11.80 19.79
CA ARG A 216 1.80 -12.93 20.53
C ARG A 216 0.88 -13.78 19.65
N ARG A 217 0.13 -13.14 18.75
CA ARG A 217 -0.76 -13.88 17.86
C ARG A 217 -0.02 -14.66 16.79
N LEU A 218 1.05 -14.10 16.24
CA LEU A 218 1.94 -14.82 15.29
C LEU A 218 2.61 -16.02 15.95
N GLU A 219 3.15 -15.87 17.17
CA GLU A 219 3.72 -16.97 17.96
C GLU A 219 2.70 -18.09 18.22
N GLU A 220 1.43 -17.74 18.49
CA GLU A 220 0.35 -18.74 18.67
C GLU A 220 0.07 -19.51 17.37
N ILE A 221 0.20 -18.90 16.21
CA ILE A 221 0.02 -19.55 14.91
C ILE A 221 1.16 -20.51 14.64
N GLU A 222 2.41 -20.06 14.78
CA GLU A 222 3.62 -20.88 14.57
C GLU A 222 3.67 -22.12 15.48
N ASN A 223 3.21 -21.99 16.73
CA ASN A 223 3.20 -23.13 17.68
C ASN A 223 2.09 -24.17 17.42
N ARG A 224 1.20 -23.94 16.44
CA ARG A 224 0.10 -24.85 16.05
C ARG A 224 0.42 -25.70 14.81
N GLU A 225 1.45 -25.33 14.06
CA GLU A 225 1.98 -26.09 12.93
C GLU A 225 3.05 -27.10 13.37
#